data_d29ae00951098f79e4acc36485aee461
#
_entry.id   d29ae00951098f79e4acc36485aee461
#
_cell.length_a   1.000
_cell.length_b   1.000
_cell.length_c   1.000
_cell.angle_alpha   90.00
_cell.angle_beta   90.00
_cell.angle_gamma   90.00
#
_symmetry.space_group_name_H-M   'P 1'
#
loop_
_entity.id
_entity.type
_entity.pdbx_description
1 polymer ?
#
loop_
_entity_poly.entity_id
_entity_poly.type
_entity_poly.pdbx_seq_one_letter_code
_entity_poly.pdbx_strand_id
1 'polypeptide(L)' 'MPRLVALVKGRVQGVGYRAFAQKKALELGLSGYAENLPDGRVEVVAEGPKEALELFLHHLKQGPRLARVEAV' A
#
# COMPACT_ATOMS: atom_id res chain seq x y z
N MET A 1 -15.89 10.47 0.92
CA MET A 1 -15.11 9.70 -0.06
C MET A 1 -14.68 8.38 0.56
N PRO A 2 -14.74 7.26 -0.16
CA PRO A 2 -14.29 5.98 0.40
C PRO A 2 -12.83 6.02 0.84
N ARG A 3 -12.52 5.26 1.86
CA ARG A 3 -11.20 5.22 2.47
C ARG A 3 -10.77 3.77 2.67
N LEU A 4 -9.53 3.47 2.31
CA LEU A 4 -8.90 2.18 2.53
C LEU A 4 -7.84 2.32 3.61
N VAL A 5 -7.85 1.42 4.57
CA VAL A 5 -6.76 1.27 5.54
C VAL A 5 -6.25 -0.15 5.41
N ALA A 6 -4.99 -0.33 5.06
CA ALA A 6 -4.38 -1.64 4.88
C ALA A 6 -3.16 -1.78 5.79
N LEU A 7 -3.06 -2.92 6.44
CA LEU A 7 -1.89 -3.29 7.22
C LEU A 7 -1.18 -4.41 6.47
N VAL A 8 0.01 -4.12 5.96
CA VAL A 8 0.75 -5.03 5.08
C VAL A 8 1.83 -5.73 5.88
N LYS A 9 1.79 -7.06 5.89
CA LYS A 9 2.72 -7.88 6.63
C LYS A 9 3.63 -8.66 5.68
N GLY A 10 4.86 -8.87 6.10
CA GLY A 10 5.84 -9.62 5.33
C GLY A 10 7.15 -8.87 5.24
N ARG A 11 7.94 -9.16 4.22
CA ARG A 11 9.19 -8.44 3.96
C ARG A 11 8.85 -7.19 3.15
N VAL A 12 8.43 -6.15 3.86
CA VAL A 12 7.90 -4.92 3.26
C VAL A 12 8.63 -3.66 3.70
N GLN A 13 9.52 -3.74 4.68
CA GLN A 13 10.37 -2.60 5.06
C GLN A 13 11.76 -2.77 4.47
N GLY A 14 12.37 -1.65 4.05
CA GLY A 14 13.71 -1.67 3.46
C GLY A 14 13.77 -2.20 2.04
N VAL A 15 12.63 -2.36 1.37
CA VAL A 15 12.55 -2.91 0.01
C VAL A 15 11.84 -1.97 -0.96
N GLY A 16 11.61 -0.71 -0.53
CA GLY A 16 10.94 0.28 -1.36
C GLY A 16 9.42 0.15 -1.39
N TYR A 17 8.83 -0.53 -0.41
CA TYR A 17 7.39 -0.75 -0.40
C TYR A 17 6.58 0.55 -0.30
N ARG A 18 6.98 1.46 0.58
CA ARG A 18 6.27 2.74 0.74
C ARG A 18 6.32 3.58 -0.54
N ALA A 19 7.49 3.63 -1.19
CA ALA A 19 7.64 4.34 -2.46
C ALA A 19 6.77 3.72 -3.55
N PHE A 20 6.71 2.39 -3.59
CA PHE A 20 5.85 1.66 -4.51
C PHE A 20 4.38 2.00 -4.28
N ALA A 21 3.93 1.97 -3.02
CA ALA A 21 2.54 2.28 -2.67
C ALA A 21 2.20 3.73 -3.06
N GLN A 22 3.10 4.67 -2.78
CA GLN A 22 2.90 6.07 -3.12
C GLN A 22 2.78 6.26 -4.63
N LYS A 23 3.65 5.62 -5.39
CA LYS A 23 3.63 5.71 -6.85
C LYS A 23 2.30 5.19 -7.42
N LYS A 24 1.85 4.03 -6.92
CA LYS A 24 0.58 3.45 -7.36
C LYS A 24 -0.61 4.33 -6.99
N ALA A 25 -0.59 4.91 -5.80
CA ALA A 25 -1.66 5.82 -5.39
C ALA A 25 -1.73 7.03 -6.31
N LEU A 26 -0.58 7.63 -6.64
CA LEU A 26 -0.53 8.76 -7.57
C LEU A 26 -1.07 8.38 -8.95
N GLU A 27 -0.68 7.22 -9.47
CA GLU A 27 -1.15 6.74 -10.77
C GLU A 27 -2.67 6.55 -10.82
N LEU A 28 -3.25 6.18 -9.68
CA LEU A 28 -4.68 5.94 -9.57
C LEU A 28 -5.48 7.17 -9.10
N GLY A 29 -4.81 8.29 -8.90
CA GLY A 29 -5.47 9.52 -8.45
C GLY A 29 -5.93 9.47 -7.00
N LEU A 30 -5.29 8.62 -6.18
CA LEU A 30 -5.62 8.49 -4.76
C LEU A 30 -4.77 9.44 -3.92
N SER A 31 -5.30 9.84 -2.76
CA SER A 31 -4.54 10.59 -1.75
C SER A 31 -4.43 9.75 -0.49
N GLY A 32 -3.35 9.95 0.26
CA GLY A 32 -3.13 9.20 1.50
C GLY A 32 -1.67 9.13 1.86
N TYR A 33 -1.30 8.09 2.61
CA TYR A 33 0.08 7.94 3.07
C TYR A 33 0.41 6.47 3.34
N ALA A 34 1.70 6.19 3.47
CA ALA A 34 2.22 4.89 3.90
C ALA A 34 3.25 5.11 5.00
N GLU A 35 3.25 4.26 6.02
CA GLU A 35 4.09 4.41 7.18
C GLU A 35 4.61 3.05 7.66
N ASN A 36 5.90 2.98 7.97
CA ASN A 36 6.47 1.79 8.62
C ASN A 36 6.03 1.75 10.07
N LEU A 37 5.56 0.59 10.52
CA LEU A 37 5.21 0.38 11.92
C LEU A 37 6.37 -0.30 12.65
N PRO A 38 6.46 -0.12 14.00
CA PRO A 38 7.56 -0.72 14.77
C PRO A 38 7.62 -2.25 14.70
N ASP A 39 6.49 -2.91 14.43
CA ASP A 39 6.42 -4.37 14.39
C ASP A 39 6.81 -4.96 13.01
N GLY A 40 7.25 -4.11 12.08
CA GLY A 40 7.68 -4.55 10.75
C GLY A 40 6.62 -4.45 9.67
N ARG A 41 5.37 -4.18 10.04
CA ARG A 41 4.29 -3.99 9.05
C ARG A 41 4.38 -2.59 8.44
N VAL A 42 3.70 -2.41 7.31
CA VAL A 42 3.50 -1.10 6.70
C VAL A 42 2.01 -0.79 6.73
N GLU A 43 1.65 0.36 7.27
CA GLU A 43 0.28 0.86 7.21
C GLU A 43 0.13 1.74 5.97
N VAL A 44 -0.89 1.47 5.18
CA VAL A 44 -1.20 2.25 3.99
C VAL A 44 -2.63 2.77 4.13
N VAL A 45 -2.79 4.08 3.98
CA VAL A 45 -4.10 4.73 4.02
C VAL A 45 -4.30 5.46 2.70
N ALA A 46 -5.45 5.27 2.08
CA ALA A 46 -5.76 5.93 0.81
C ALA A 46 -7.23 6.30 0.74
N GLU A 47 -7.53 7.39 0.06
CA GLU A 47 -8.89 7.85 -0.19
C GLU A 47 -9.07 8.11 -1.68
N GLY A 48 -10.25 7.78 -2.19
CA GLY A 48 -10.58 8.01 -3.58
C GLY A 48 -11.77 7.16 -4.02
N PRO A 49 -12.03 7.12 -5.32
CA PRO A 49 -13.12 6.29 -5.86
C PRO A 49 -12.94 4.83 -5.51
N LYS A 50 -14.05 4.14 -5.27
CA LYS A 50 -14.03 2.73 -4.85
C LYS A 50 -13.25 1.85 -5.83
N GLU A 51 -13.46 2.04 -7.13
CA GLU A 51 -12.80 1.25 -8.16
C GLU A 51 -11.29 1.43 -8.13
N ALA A 52 -10.84 2.66 -7.90
CA ALA A 52 -9.40 2.96 -7.78
C ALA A 52 -8.82 2.32 -6.53
N LEU A 53 -9.56 2.34 -5.41
CA LEU A 53 -9.11 1.69 -4.18
C LEU A 53 -9.01 0.17 -4.34
N GLU A 54 -9.91 -0.46 -5.09
CA GLU A 54 -9.85 -1.89 -5.35
C GLU A 54 -8.62 -2.26 -6.17
N LEU A 55 -8.31 -1.49 -7.20
CA LEU A 55 -7.08 -1.68 -7.99
C LEU A 55 -5.84 -1.45 -7.13
N PHE A 56 -5.87 -0.43 -6.28
CA PHE A 56 -4.77 -0.13 -5.38
C PHE A 56 -4.51 -1.30 -4.42
N LEU A 57 -5.56 -1.86 -3.85
CA LEU A 57 -5.42 -3.02 -2.95
C LEU A 57 -4.78 -4.20 -3.68
N HIS A 58 -5.15 -4.43 -4.94
CA HIS A 58 -4.54 -5.47 -5.75
C HIS A 58 -3.03 -5.26 -5.89
N HIS A 59 -2.61 -4.02 -6.17
CA HIS A 59 -1.18 -3.70 -6.25
C HIS A 59 -0.47 -3.87 -4.91
N LEU A 60 -1.12 -3.51 -3.80
CA LEU A 60 -0.54 -3.66 -2.47
C LEU A 60 -0.27 -5.13 -2.15
N LYS A 61 -1.16 -6.03 -2.57
CA LYS A 61 -0.99 -7.47 -2.34
C LYS A 61 0.16 -8.04 -3.13
N GLN A 62 0.46 -7.49 -4.30
CA GLN A 62 1.59 -7.92 -5.11
C GLN A 62 2.92 -7.36 -4.58
N GLY A 63 2.93 -6.07 -4.26
CA GLY A 63 4.12 -5.36 -3.82
C GLY A 63 5.16 -5.17 -4.92
N PRO A 64 6.26 -4.45 -4.62
CA PRO A 64 7.36 -4.29 -5.55
C PRO A 64 8.19 -5.57 -5.63
N ARG A 65 9.09 -5.60 -6.60
CA ARG A 65 9.88 -6.78 -6.95
C ARG A 65 10.61 -7.42 -5.76
N LEU A 66 11.17 -6.59 -4.87
CA LEU A 66 11.99 -7.09 -3.76
C LEU A 66 11.18 -7.38 -2.50
N ALA A 67 9.91 -7.02 -2.49
CA ALA A 67 9.06 -7.26 -1.35
C ALA A 67 8.49 -8.67 -1.38
N ARG A 68 8.15 -9.16 -0.19
CA ARG A 68 7.40 -10.41 -0.05
C ARG A 68 6.20 -10.12 0.84
N VAL A 69 5.04 -9.99 0.23
CA VAL A 69 3.80 -9.70 0.94
C VAL A 69 3.18 -11.01 1.40
N GLU A 70 3.05 -11.20 2.72
CA GLU A 70 2.46 -12.40 3.30
C GLU A 70 0.98 -12.23 3.55
N ALA A 71 0.58 -11.02 3.96
CA ALA A 71 -0.81 -10.72 4.27
C ALA A 71 -1.05 -9.22 4.14
N VAL A 72 -2.28 -8.87 3.81
CA VAL A 72 -2.75 -7.48 3.76
C VAL A 72 -4.08 -7.37 4.48
#